data_2cad15019d5b85d82b1b834bacd218fa
#
_entry.id   2cad15019d5b85d82b1b834bacd218fa
#
_cell.length_a   1.000
_cell.length_b   1.000
_cell.length_c   1.000
_cell.angle_alpha   90.00
_cell.angle_beta   90.00
_cell.angle_gamma   90.00
#
_symmetry.space_group_name_H-M   'P 1'
#
loop_
_entity.id
_entity.type
_entity.pdbx_description
1 polymer ?
#
loop_
_entity_poly.entity_id
_entity_poly.type
_entity_poly.pdbx_seq_one_letter_code
_entity_poly.pdbx_strand_id
1 'polypeptide(L)'
;VGMPVDLGIISGAAAMHDIGKYGCRPFEEQRVPYLHYYYTNYCLSRNALPTIAHIAANHSTWDLELENLSVESLLLIYADFRVKSTRVKDKEVIHFYSLKEAFDVILNKLDNVDAAKEHRYHKVYNKLRDFESYMQSLGVLTDLPQLPRKLPPKPLTMPAKDYALLSGDAVVKEFKNLSIAHNIRLMNKFYNQEDFANLIETARSEKNWKNLRTYISILGEYSTYMTEKQKLMTHRFL
;
A
#
# COMPACT_ATOMS: atom_id res chain seq x y z
N VAL A 1 20.86 -12.52 2.17
CA VAL A 1 19.70 -12.82 3.02
C VAL A 1 18.64 -13.44 2.12
N GLY A 2 18.21 -14.68 2.42
CA GLY A 2 17.37 -15.50 1.55
C GLY A 2 15.89 -15.07 1.38
N MET A 3 15.58 -13.80 1.59
CA MET A 3 14.23 -13.29 1.43
C MET A 3 14.01 -12.84 -0.02
N PRO A 4 13.02 -13.37 -0.74
CA PRO A 4 12.77 -13.00 -2.14
C PRO A 4 12.12 -11.62 -2.20
N VAL A 5 12.90 -10.58 -2.36
CA VAL A 5 12.46 -9.18 -2.40
C VAL A 5 13.02 -8.50 -3.64
N ASP A 6 12.18 -7.81 -4.37
CA ASP A 6 12.61 -6.90 -5.42
C ASP A 6 13.02 -5.55 -4.81
N LEU A 7 14.34 -5.32 -4.76
CA LEU A 7 14.91 -4.11 -4.17
C LEU A 7 14.54 -2.83 -4.93
N GLY A 8 14.33 -2.92 -6.24
CA GLY A 8 13.91 -1.78 -7.05
C GLY A 8 12.48 -1.37 -6.72
N ILE A 9 11.60 -2.35 -6.63
CA ILE A 9 10.19 -2.13 -6.31
C ILE A 9 10.03 -1.58 -4.89
N ILE A 10 10.66 -2.22 -3.89
CA ILE A 10 10.52 -1.76 -2.49
C ILE A 10 11.15 -0.39 -2.28
N SER A 11 12.30 -0.10 -2.88
CA SER A 11 12.95 1.21 -2.76
C SER A 11 12.10 2.31 -3.42
N GLY A 12 11.55 2.03 -4.60
CA GLY A 12 10.64 2.94 -5.28
C GLY A 12 9.35 3.18 -4.48
N ALA A 13 8.75 2.12 -3.95
CA ALA A 13 7.56 2.22 -3.11
C ALA A 13 7.85 3.00 -1.82
N ALA A 14 8.97 2.72 -1.14
CA ALA A 14 9.35 3.44 0.07
C ALA A 14 9.60 4.93 -0.17
N ALA A 15 10.22 5.29 -1.30
CA ALA A 15 10.45 6.69 -1.64
C ALA A 15 9.17 7.46 -1.96
N MET A 16 8.11 6.77 -2.45
CA MET A 16 6.91 7.40 -2.98
C MET A 16 5.62 7.06 -2.21
N HIS A 17 5.70 6.32 -1.09
CA HIS A 17 4.48 5.86 -0.39
C HIS A 17 3.56 7.02 0.05
N ASP A 18 4.14 8.14 0.37
CA ASP A 18 3.46 9.33 0.88
C ASP A 18 3.25 10.44 -0.17
N ILE A 19 3.61 10.21 -1.44
CA ILE A 19 3.52 11.25 -2.49
C ILE A 19 2.10 11.79 -2.65
N GLY A 20 1.10 10.98 -2.33
CA GLY A 20 -0.30 11.36 -2.38
C GLY A 20 -0.69 12.46 -1.39
N LYS A 21 0.12 12.75 -0.37
CA LYS A 21 -0.10 13.88 0.54
C LYS A 21 -0.10 15.21 -0.21
N TYR A 22 0.75 15.32 -1.24
CA TYR A 22 0.80 16.51 -2.11
C TYR A 22 -0.38 16.64 -3.06
N GLY A 23 -1.13 15.55 -3.27
CA GLY A 23 -2.36 15.55 -4.07
C GLY A 23 -3.61 15.99 -3.32
N CYS A 24 -3.55 16.02 -1.99
CA CYS A 24 -4.67 16.45 -1.15
C CYS A 24 -4.87 17.96 -1.27
N ARG A 25 -6.14 18.37 -1.41
CA ARG A 25 -6.51 19.78 -1.52
C ARG A 25 -6.61 20.42 -0.14
N PRO A 26 -6.50 21.76 0.00
CA PRO A 26 -6.55 22.44 1.30
C PRO A 26 -7.81 22.11 2.12
N PHE A 27 -8.96 21.92 1.47
CA PHE A 27 -10.21 21.57 2.16
C PHE A 27 -10.30 20.07 2.55
N GLU A 28 -9.34 19.26 2.13
CA GLU A 28 -9.23 17.83 2.46
C GLU A 28 -8.24 17.57 3.60
N GLU A 29 -7.70 18.60 4.25
CA GLU A 29 -6.63 18.49 5.24
C GLU A 29 -6.94 17.46 6.33
N GLN A 30 -8.14 17.45 6.88
CA GLN A 30 -8.56 16.47 7.89
C GLN A 30 -8.67 15.03 7.35
N ARG A 31 -8.71 14.86 6.03
CA ARG A 31 -8.82 13.57 5.34
C ARG A 31 -7.49 13.07 4.78
N VAL A 32 -6.41 13.85 4.87
CA VAL A 32 -5.09 13.46 4.37
C VAL A 32 -4.67 12.07 4.85
N PRO A 33 -4.87 11.67 6.13
CA PRO A 33 -4.52 10.33 6.59
C PRO A 33 -5.20 9.19 5.84
N TYR A 34 -6.30 9.47 5.14
CA TYR A 34 -7.08 8.50 4.38
C TYR A 34 -6.93 8.69 2.88
N LEU A 35 -6.91 9.93 2.40
CA LEU A 35 -6.92 10.24 0.97
C LEU A 35 -5.54 10.12 0.32
N HIS A 36 -4.44 10.27 1.09
CA HIS A 36 -3.11 10.19 0.49
C HIS A 36 -2.83 8.85 -0.17
N TYR A 37 -3.38 7.75 0.32
CA TYR A 37 -3.28 6.44 -0.33
C TYR A 37 -3.90 6.44 -1.74
N TYR A 38 -5.02 7.13 -1.87
CA TYR A 38 -5.69 7.28 -3.16
C TYR A 38 -4.86 8.08 -4.14
N TYR A 39 -4.43 9.25 -3.72
CA TYR A 39 -3.64 10.12 -4.58
C TYR A 39 -2.27 9.50 -4.90
N THR A 40 -1.68 8.71 -3.98
CA THR A 40 -0.48 7.91 -4.25
C THR A 40 -0.74 6.91 -5.38
N ASN A 41 -1.78 6.10 -5.26
CA ASN A 41 -2.13 5.13 -6.30
C ASN A 41 -2.44 5.81 -7.63
N TYR A 42 -3.25 6.87 -7.61
CA TYR A 42 -3.61 7.63 -8.81
C TYR A 42 -2.38 8.22 -9.52
N CYS A 43 -1.49 8.88 -8.77
CA CYS A 43 -0.28 9.48 -9.31
C CYS A 43 0.63 8.42 -9.94
N LEU A 44 0.96 7.38 -9.21
CA LEU A 44 1.91 6.37 -9.66
C LEU A 44 1.37 5.52 -10.81
N SER A 45 0.10 5.13 -10.76
CA SER A 45 -0.53 4.36 -11.83
C SER A 45 -0.59 5.13 -13.15
N ARG A 46 -0.88 6.43 -13.10
CA ARG A 46 -0.86 7.29 -14.29
C ARG A 46 0.53 7.53 -14.87
N ASN A 47 1.56 7.38 -14.07
CA ASN A 47 2.94 7.49 -14.50
C ASN A 47 3.59 6.14 -14.84
N ALA A 48 2.78 5.15 -15.21
CA ALA A 48 3.21 3.82 -15.64
C ALA A 48 4.00 3.02 -14.57
N LEU A 49 3.70 3.24 -13.29
CA LEU A 49 4.31 2.55 -12.15
C LEU A 49 3.27 1.74 -11.34
N PRO A 50 2.43 0.87 -11.97
CA PRO A 50 1.31 0.24 -11.29
C PRO A 50 1.73 -0.69 -10.15
N THR A 51 2.84 -1.41 -10.28
CA THR A 51 3.34 -2.30 -9.22
C THR A 51 3.78 -1.49 -8.00
N ILE A 52 4.54 -0.42 -8.22
CA ILE A 52 4.95 0.49 -7.15
C ILE A 52 3.73 1.18 -6.55
N ALA A 53 2.77 1.59 -7.38
CA ALA A 53 1.52 2.19 -6.95
C ALA A 53 0.75 1.27 -5.99
N HIS A 54 0.64 -0.02 -6.32
CA HIS A 54 -0.05 -0.99 -5.50
C HIS A 54 0.61 -1.14 -4.12
N ILE A 55 1.92 -1.30 -4.08
CA ILE A 55 2.68 -1.44 -2.83
C ILE A 55 2.65 -0.14 -2.02
N ALA A 56 2.93 0.99 -2.67
CA ALA A 56 2.94 2.29 -2.03
C ALA A 56 1.56 2.71 -1.48
N ALA A 57 0.47 2.39 -2.16
CA ALA A 57 -0.87 2.68 -1.68
C ALA A 57 -1.35 1.75 -0.55
N ASN A 58 -0.76 0.55 -0.44
CA ASN A 58 -1.14 -0.45 0.57
C ASN A 58 -0.11 -0.51 1.71
N HIS A 59 0.32 0.65 2.21
CA HIS A 59 1.31 0.71 3.30
C HIS A 59 0.69 0.98 4.69
N SER A 60 -0.64 1.00 4.80
CA SER A 60 -1.25 1.24 6.11
C SER A 60 -1.34 -0.04 6.94
N THR A 61 -1.37 0.13 8.24
CA THR A 61 -1.60 -0.97 9.19
C THR A 61 -2.93 -1.69 8.95
N TRP A 62 -3.90 -1.03 8.30
CA TRP A 62 -5.18 -1.61 7.91
C TRP A 62 -5.03 -2.66 6.82
N ASP A 63 -4.00 -2.53 5.97
CA ASP A 63 -3.74 -3.47 4.89
C ASP A 63 -3.25 -4.82 5.41
N LEU A 64 -2.77 -4.89 6.66
CA LEU A 64 -2.42 -6.16 7.32
C LEU A 64 -3.63 -7.08 7.55
N GLU A 65 -4.84 -6.59 7.38
CA GLU A 65 -6.06 -7.42 7.39
C GLU A 65 -6.28 -8.12 6.05
N LEU A 66 -5.62 -7.65 4.98
CA LEU A 66 -5.68 -8.28 3.67
C LEU A 66 -4.91 -9.61 3.70
N GLU A 67 -5.51 -10.62 3.13
CA GLU A 67 -4.82 -11.86 2.80
C GLU A 67 -3.96 -11.61 1.56
N ASN A 68 -2.80 -12.26 1.47
CA ASN A 68 -1.93 -12.21 0.28
C ASN A 68 -1.20 -10.87 0.02
N LEU A 69 -0.76 -10.19 1.05
CA LEU A 69 0.19 -9.10 0.89
C LEU A 69 1.54 -9.62 0.39
N SER A 70 2.14 -8.89 -0.56
CA SER A 70 3.51 -9.18 -0.99
C SER A 70 4.50 -8.90 0.14
N VAL A 71 5.67 -9.51 0.04
CA VAL A 71 6.76 -9.26 0.99
C VAL A 71 7.18 -7.80 0.99
N GLU A 72 7.17 -7.15 -0.18
CA GLU A 72 7.47 -5.72 -0.34
C GLU A 72 6.44 -4.86 0.41
N SER A 73 5.15 -5.20 0.33
CA SER A 73 4.11 -4.49 1.08
C SER A 73 4.30 -4.65 2.58
N LEU A 74 4.59 -5.86 3.06
CA LEU A 74 4.85 -6.11 4.48
C LEU A 74 6.09 -5.37 4.98
N LEU A 75 7.16 -5.33 4.18
CA LEU A 75 8.37 -4.58 4.49
C LEU A 75 8.10 -3.08 4.58
N LEU A 76 7.31 -2.53 3.65
CA LEU A 76 6.97 -1.12 3.67
C LEU A 76 6.13 -0.76 4.90
N ILE A 77 5.09 -1.55 5.21
CA ILE A 77 4.26 -1.35 6.40
C ILE A 77 5.11 -1.44 7.67
N TYR A 78 5.99 -2.45 7.76
CA TYR A 78 6.87 -2.64 8.91
C TYR A 78 7.84 -1.47 9.10
N ALA A 79 8.44 -0.99 8.01
CA ALA A 79 9.37 0.13 8.04
C ALA A 79 8.67 1.44 8.42
N ASP A 80 7.54 1.76 7.77
CA ASP A 80 6.76 2.97 8.07
C ASP A 80 6.21 2.96 9.50
N PHE A 81 5.85 1.78 10.02
CA PHE A 81 5.42 1.67 11.41
C PHE A 81 6.50 2.09 12.40
N ARG A 82 7.77 1.79 12.11
CA ARG A 82 8.93 2.00 12.99
C ARG A 82 9.65 3.33 12.79
N VAL A 83 9.49 3.95 11.63
CA VAL A 83 10.16 5.21 11.29
C VAL A 83 9.20 6.36 11.49
N LYS A 84 9.60 7.32 12.32
CA LYS A 84 8.81 8.54 12.54
C LYS A 84 9.72 9.75 12.46
N SER A 85 9.20 10.84 11.91
CA SER A 85 9.90 12.13 11.91
C SER A 85 9.29 13.09 12.92
N THR A 86 10.13 13.90 13.51
CA THR A 86 9.73 15.04 14.36
C THR A 86 10.47 16.28 13.91
N ARG A 87 9.81 17.43 14.01
CA ARG A 87 10.43 18.71 13.68
C ARG A 87 10.95 19.38 14.95
N VAL A 88 12.26 19.56 15.04
CA VAL A 88 12.92 20.21 16.16
C VAL A 88 13.69 21.41 15.64
N LYS A 89 13.32 22.63 16.05
CA LYS A 89 13.98 23.89 15.61
C LYS A 89 14.17 23.94 14.08
N ASP A 90 13.09 23.75 13.33
CA ASP A 90 13.06 23.74 11.85
C ASP A 90 13.91 22.65 11.15
N LYS A 91 14.46 21.72 11.91
CA LYS A 91 15.14 20.54 11.37
C LYS A 91 14.28 19.31 11.57
N GLU A 92 14.15 18.53 10.50
CA GLU A 92 13.53 17.22 10.59
C GLU A 92 14.51 16.24 11.23
N VAL A 93 14.04 15.56 12.28
CA VAL A 93 14.78 14.50 12.97
C VAL A 93 14.02 13.20 12.75
N ILE A 94 14.70 12.23 12.15
CA ILE A 94 14.15 10.90 11.91
C ILE A 94 14.49 9.98 13.09
N HIS A 95 13.47 9.35 13.63
CA HIS A 95 13.57 8.39 14.71
C HIS A 95 13.28 6.98 14.21
N PHE A 96 14.15 6.06 14.58
CA PHE A 96 13.97 4.63 14.33
C PHE A 96 13.61 3.97 15.66
N TYR A 97 12.41 3.45 15.74
CA TYR A 97 11.91 2.80 16.95
C TYR A 97 11.99 1.27 16.82
N SER A 98 12.17 0.59 17.95
CA SER A 98 11.82 -0.83 18.02
C SER A 98 10.31 -0.98 17.74
N LEU A 99 9.88 -2.17 17.40
CA LEU A 99 8.46 -2.41 17.13
C LEU A 99 7.59 -2.08 18.34
N LYS A 100 8.07 -2.39 19.55
CA LYS A 100 7.37 -2.07 20.79
C LYS A 100 7.27 -0.56 21.04
N GLU A 101 8.38 0.17 20.92
CA GLU A 101 8.38 1.63 21.08
C GLU A 101 7.48 2.31 20.05
N ALA A 102 7.51 1.85 18.80
CA ALA A 102 6.64 2.37 17.75
C ALA A 102 5.15 2.16 18.08
N PHE A 103 4.81 1.00 18.63
CA PHE A 103 3.46 0.68 19.08
C PHE A 103 3.00 1.62 20.19
N ASP A 104 3.84 1.82 21.21
CA ASP A 104 3.55 2.73 22.32
C ASP A 104 3.39 4.18 21.84
N VAL A 105 4.24 4.64 20.92
CA VAL A 105 4.15 5.96 20.30
C VAL A 105 2.83 6.14 19.55
N ILE A 106 2.39 5.14 18.81
CA ILE A 106 1.14 5.22 18.04
C ILE A 106 -0.06 5.24 18.96
N LEU A 107 -0.13 4.37 19.95
CA LEU A 107 -1.23 4.36 20.92
C LEU A 107 -1.37 5.68 21.66
N ASN A 108 -0.25 6.29 22.04
CA ASN A 108 -0.24 7.59 22.72
C ASN A 108 -0.65 8.77 21.82
N LYS A 109 -0.57 8.62 20.50
CA LYS A 109 -0.99 9.65 19.53
C LYS A 109 -2.45 9.53 19.10
N LEU A 110 -3.09 8.42 19.40
CA LEU A 110 -4.47 8.18 19.01
C LEU A 110 -5.42 8.87 19.98
N ASP A 111 -6.20 9.80 19.46
CA ASP A 111 -7.34 10.34 20.20
C ASP A 111 -8.46 9.29 20.31
N ASN A 112 -9.08 9.22 21.47
CA ASN A 112 -10.24 8.36 21.74
C ASN A 112 -9.98 6.87 21.42
N VAL A 113 -8.99 6.28 22.07
CA VAL A 113 -8.73 4.84 21.98
C VAL A 113 -9.80 4.11 22.79
N ASP A 114 -10.77 3.53 22.10
CA ASP A 114 -11.70 2.56 22.68
C ASP A 114 -11.09 1.14 22.68
N ALA A 115 -11.73 0.23 23.43
CA ALA A 115 -11.26 -1.15 23.55
C ALA A 115 -11.21 -1.89 22.18
N ALA A 116 -12.08 -1.56 21.25
CA ALA A 116 -12.08 -2.16 19.92
C ALA A 116 -10.87 -1.70 19.09
N LYS A 117 -10.55 -0.41 19.16
CA LYS A 117 -9.40 0.20 18.51
C LYS A 117 -8.09 -0.34 19.08
N GLU A 118 -8.00 -0.40 20.41
CA GLU A 118 -6.84 -0.99 21.10
C GLU A 118 -6.64 -2.45 20.72
N HIS A 119 -7.68 -3.26 20.75
CA HIS A 119 -7.64 -4.66 20.33
C HIS A 119 -7.14 -4.82 18.89
N ARG A 120 -7.58 -3.95 17.98
CA ARG A 120 -7.15 -3.95 16.59
C ARG A 120 -5.67 -3.62 16.46
N TYR A 121 -5.17 -2.61 17.17
CA TYR A 121 -3.74 -2.27 17.16
C TYR A 121 -2.88 -3.38 17.76
N HIS A 122 -3.36 -4.09 18.76
CA HIS A 122 -2.68 -5.29 19.26
C HIS A 122 -2.59 -6.41 18.22
N LYS A 123 -3.63 -6.61 17.40
CA LYS A 123 -3.55 -7.55 16.27
C LYS A 123 -2.49 -7.13 15.25
N VAL A 124 -2.45 -5.85 14.91
CA VAL A 124 -1.43 -5.27 14.01
C VAL A 124 -0.03 -5.51 14.58
N TYR A 125 0.17 -5.18 15.84
CA TYR A 125 1.45 -5.40 16.52
C TYR A 125 1.89 -6.87 16.47
N ASN A 126 1.00 -7.80 16.77
CA ASN A 126 1.29 -9.23 16.73
C ASN A 126 1.68 -9.69 15.33
N LYS A 127 0.98 -9.27 14.29
CA LYS A 127 1.33 -9.60 12.90
C LYS A 127 2.69 -9.04 12.49
N LEU A 128 3.00 -7.81 12.88
CA LEU A 128 4.31 -7.21 12.59
C LEU A 128 5.43 -7.89 13.38
N ARG A 129 5.17 -8.30 14.61
CA ARG A 129 6.12 -9.08 15.43
C ARG A 129 6.40 -10.45 14.81
N ASP A 130 5.37 -11.13 14.34
CA ASP A 130 5.53 -12.43 13.67
C ASP A 130 6.33 -12.27 12.37
N PHE A 131 6.09 -11.20 11.63
CA PHE A 131 6.88 -10.87 10.44
C PHE A 131 8.33 -10.51 10.79
N GLU A 132 8.57 -9.75 11.86
CA GLU A 132 9.91 -9.44 12.37
C GLU A 132 10.67 -10.73 12.74
N SER A 133 10.00 -11.63 13.48
CA SER A 133 10.57 -12.94 13.84
C SER A 133 10.91 -13.76 12.61
N TYR A 134 10.07 -13.74 11.59
CA TYR A 134 10.36 -14.40 10.31
C TYR A 134 11.59 -13.79 9.63
N MET A 135 11.70 -12.47 9.54
CA MET A 135 12.87 -11.80 8.98
C MET A 135 14.15 -12.17 9.75
N GLN A 136 14.10 -12.17 11.09
CA GLN A 136 15.23 -12.55 11.95
C GLN A 136 15.66 -14.00 11.72
N SER A 137 14.70 -14.91 11.53
CA SER A 137 15.00 -16.32 11.21
C SER A 137 15.74 -16.49 9.88
N LEU A 138 15.60 -15.52 8.96
CA LEU A 138 16.32 -15.43 7.70
C LEU A 138 17.66 -14.66 7.81
N GLY A 139 18.04 -14.26 9.02
CA GLY A 139 19.29 -13.52 9.28
C GLY A 139 19.21 -12.02 8.99
N VAL A 140 18.00 -11.44 8.88
CA VAL A 140 17.82 -9.99 8.76
C VAL A 140 18.05 -9.35 10.13
N LEU A 141 18.91 -8.35 10.18
CA LEU A 141 19.10 -7.53 11.37
C LEU A 141 17.98 -6.50 11.45
N THR A 142 17.11 -6.64 12.44
CA THR A 142 15.99 -5.72 12.66
C THR A 142 16.29 -4.62 13.67
N ASP A 143 17.29 -4.83 14.52
CA ASP A 143 17.84 -3.80 15.39
C ASP A 143 18.81 -2.95 14.58
N LEU A 144 18.37 -1.75 14.24
CA LEU A 144 19.24 -0.79 13.57
C LEU A 144 20.19 -0.20 14.63
N PRO A 145 21.52 -0.43 14.52
CA PRO A 145 22.45 0.42 15.23
C PRO A 145 22.17 1.86 14.82
N GLN A 146 22.27 2.81 15.75
CA GLN A 146 22.12 4.22 15.44
C GLN A 146 23.02 4.53 14.23
N LEU A 147 22.40 4.68 13.06
CA LEU A 147 23.14 4.91 11.82
C LEU A 147 24.02 6.14 12.02
N PRO A 148 25.33 6.06 11.80
CA PRO A 148 26.16 7.25 11.79
C PRO A 148 25.57 8.20 10.76
N ARG A 149 25.35 9.45 11.11
CA ARG A 149 24.64 10.49 10.34
C ARG A 149 25.16 10.76 8.92
N LYS A 150 26.19 10.06 8.49
CA LYS A 150 26.76 10.11 7.13
C LYS A 150 27.29 8.72 6.76
N LEU A 151 26.44 7.90 6.19
CA LEU A 151 26.94 6.92 5.25
C LEU A 151 27.43 7.70 4.04
N PRO A 152 28.74 7.61 3.68
CA PRO A 152 29.15 8.12 2.38
C PRO A 152 28.27 7.44 1.34
N PRO A 153 27.76 8.17 0.32
CA PRO A 153 27.02 7.56 -0.75
C PRO A 153 27.93 6.45 -1.30
N LYS A 154 27.51 5.19 -1.16
CA LYS A 154 28.16 4.10 -1.91
C LYS A 154 28.05 4.52 -3.37
N PRO A 155 29.17 4.70 -4.08
CA PRO A 155 29.07 4.95 -5.51
C PRO A 155 28.26 3.80 -6.09
N LEU A 156 27.22 4.13 -6.84
CA LEU A 156 26.51 3.15 -7.64
C LEU A 156 27.52 2.60 -8.64
N THR A 157 28.12 1.46 -8.28
CA THR A 157 29.15 0.83 -9.08
C THR A 157 28.59 0.06 -10.28
N MET A 158 27.26 -0.07 -10.33
CA MET A 158 26.58 -0.75 -11.43
C MET A 158 26.15 0.24 -12.49
N PRO A 159 26.42 -0.05 -13.78
CA PRO A 159 25.91 0.74 -14.89
C PRO A 159 24.37 0.81 -14.83
N ALA A 160 23.79 1.97 -15.19
CA ALA A 160 22.34 2.17 -15.14
C ALA A 160 21.55 1.09 -15.92
N LYS A 161 22.12 0.52 -16.97
CA LYS A 161 21.53 -0.58 -17.75
C LYS A 161 21.33 -1.86 -16.95
N ASP A 162 22.12 -2.09 -15.88
CA ASP A 162 22.04 -3.29 -15.07
C ASP A 162 20.85 -3.23 -14.10
N TYR A 163 20.22 -2.06 -13.95
CA TYR A 163 18.97 -1.88 -13.22
C TYR A 163 17.73 -2.04 -14.11
N ALA A 164 17.89 -2.10 -15.42
CA ALA A 164 16.79 -2.38 -16.33
C ALA A 164 16.50 -3.89 -16.32
N LEU A 165 15.57 -4.30 -15.47
CA LEU A 165 15.16 -5.69 -15.34
C LEU A 165 14.56 -6.26 -16.64
N LEU A 166 13.98 -5.39 -17.47
CA LEU A 166 13.36 -5.74 -18.74
C LEU A 166 13.72 -4.69 -19.81
N SER A 167 13.84 -5.12 -21.06
CA SER A 167 13.89 -4.16 -22.17
C SER A 167 12.58 -3.38 -22.27
N GLY A 168 12.60 -2.19 -22.87
CA GLY A 168 11.38 -1.39 -23.07
C GLY A 168 10.26 -2.17 -23.76
N ASP A 169 10.58 -2.96 -24.78
CA ASP A 169 9.62 -3.82 -25.49
C ASP A 169 9.06 -4.92 -24.61
N ALA A 170 9.89 -5.53 -23.76
CA ALA A 170 9.43 -6.54 -22.79
C ALA A 170 8.50 -5.94 -21.76
N VAL A 171 8.77 -4.73 -21.27
CA VAL A 171 7.88 -3.99 -20.37
C VAL A 171 6.54 -3.73 -21.05
N VAL A 172 6.54 -3.21 -22.27
CA VAL A 172 5.30 -2.94 -23.03
C VAL A 172 4.50 -4.22 -23.25
N LYS A 173 5.18 -5.33 -23.58
CA LYS A 173 4.52 -6.64 -23.76
C LYS A 173 3.89 -7.12 -22.47
N GLU A 174 4.59 -6.99 -21.34
CA GLU A 174 4.07 -7.40 -20.04
C GLU A 174 2.86 -6.55 -19.62
N PHE A 175 2.90 -5.24 -19.82
CA PHE A 175 1.74 -4.38 -19.59
C PHE A 175 0.53 -4.76 -20.43
N LYS A 176 0.75 -5.09 -21.71
CA LYS A 176 -0.34 -5.59 -22.57
C LYS A 176 -0.92 -6.89 -22.02
N ASN A 177 -0.07 -7.83 -21.61
CA ASN A 177 -0.50 -9.11 -21.06
C ASN A 177 -1.28 -8.92 -19.76
N LEU A 178 -0.79 -8.07 -18.85
CA LEU A 178 -1.45 -7.73 -17.59
C LEU A 178 -2.80 -7.04 -17.84
N SER A 179 -2.86 -6.11 -18.78
CA SER A 179 -4.10 -5.43 -19.16
C SER A 179 -5.13 -6.40 -19.74
N ILE A 180 -4.70 -7.28 -20.65
CA ILE A 180 -5.57 -8.31 -21.23
C ILE A 180 -6.07 -9.29 -20.14
N ALA A 181 -5.16 -9.77 -19.28
CA ALA A 181 -5.53 -10.69 -18.21
C ALA A 181 -6.46 -10.03 -17.18
N HIS A 182 -6.25 -8.75 -16.90
CA HIS A 182 -7.14 -7.95 -16.08
C HIS A 182 -8.52 -7.85 -16.74
N ASN A 183 -8.60 -7.40 -17.97
CA ASN A 183 -9.85 -7.27 -18.71
C ASN A 183 -10.61 -8.60 -18.79
N ILE A 184 -9.93 -9.72 -19.07
CA ILE A 184 -10.57 -11.05 -19.11
C ILE A 184 -11.14 -11.40 -17.73
N ARG A 185 -10.39 -11.22 -16.65
CA ARG A 185 -10.90 -11.46 -15.29
C ARG A 185 -12.11 -10.62 -14.98
N LEU A 186 -12.06 -9.42 -15.42
CA LEU A 186 -13.12 -8.47 -15.22
C LEU A 186 -14.36 -8.86 -16.04
N MET A 187 -14.22 -9.15 -17.31
CA MET A 187 -15.33 -9.63 -18.15
C MET A 187 -15.97 -10.89 -17.55
N ASN A 188 -15.17 -11.85 -17.10
CA ASN A 188 -15.69 -13.08 -16.50
C ASN A 188 -16.52 -12.81 -15.22
N LYS A 189 -16.09 -11.88 -14.37
CA LYS A 189 -16.85 -11.48 -13.18
C LYS A 189 -18.20 -10.83 -13.53
N PHE A 190 -18.27 -10.12 -14.64
CA PHE A 190 -19.48 -9.37 -15.03
C PHE A 190 -20.44 -10.15 -15.92
N TYR A 191 -19.95 -11.10 -16.69
CA TYR A 191 -20.83 -12.01 -17.41
C TYR A 191 -21.58 -12.96 -16.46
N ASN A 192 -21.03 -13.24 -15.28
CA ASN A 192 -21.73 -13.98 -14.25
C ASN A 192 -22.59 -13.02 -13.43
N GLN A 193 -23.92 -13.05 -13.64
CA GLN A 193 -24.87 -12.19 -12.92
C GLN A 193 -24.82 -12.40 -11.40
N GLU A 194 -24.48 -13.61 -10.97
CA GLU A 194 -24.36 -13.96 -9.55
C GLU A 194 -23.15 -13.28 -8.91
N ASP A 195 -22.01 -13.26 -9.60
CA ASP A 195 -20.80 -12.58 -9.13
C ASP A 195 -20.98 -11.06 -9.05
N PHE A 196 -21.75 -10.47 -9.97
CA PHE A 196 -22.06 -9.05 -9.90
C PHE A 196 -22.95 -8.70 -8.71
N ALA A 197 -23.98 -9.51 -8.45
CA ALA A 197 -24.85 -9.32 -7.31
C ALA A 197 -24.06 -9.47 -5.98
N ASN A 198 -23.19 -10.47 -5.89
CA ASN A 198 -22.30 -10.67 -4.76
C ASN A 198 -21.35 -9.50 -4.56
N LEU A 199 -20.80 -8.92 -5.63
CA LEU A 199 -19.94 -7.74 -5.58
C LEU A 199 -20.69 -6.53 -4.96
N ILE A 200 -21.93 -6.28 -5.39
CA ILE A 200 -22.77 -5.20 -4.86
C ILE A 200 -23.10 -5.43 -3.38
N GLU A 201 -23.46 -6.63 -2.99
CA GLU A 201 -23.80 -6.94 -1.60
C GLU A 201 -22.55 -6.88 -0.70
N THR A 202 -21.41 -7.34 -1.19
CA THR A 202 -20.13 -7.22 -0.48
C THR A 202 -19.76 -5.74 -0.30
N ALA A 203 -19.91 -4.94 -1.34
CA ALA A 203 -19.66 -3.50 -1.27
C ALA A 203 -20.61 -2.80 -0.27
N ARG A 204 -21.89 -3.19 -0.19
CA ARG A 204 -22.85 -2.64 0.77
C ARG A 204 -22.51 -2.97 2.22
N SER A 205 -22.03 -4.17 2.47
CA SER A 205 -21.68 -4.63 3.82
C SER A 205 -20.29 -4.16 4.26
N GLU A 206 -19.48 -3.64 3.34
CA GLU A 206 -18.10 -3.25 3.62
C GLU A 206 -18.03 -1.99 4.49
N LYS A 207 -17.36 -2.10 5.61
CA LYS A 207 -17.14 -1.00 6.57
C LYS A 207 -15.78 -0.34 6.39
N ASN A 208 -14.84 -1.06 5.78
CA ASN A 208 -13.53 -0.50 5.47
C ASN A 208 -13.62 0.32 4.19
N TRP A 209 -13.46 1.63 4.31
CA TRP A 209 -13.57 2.56 3.20
C TRP A 209 -12.57 2.31 2.06
N LYS A 210 -11.41 1.71 2.33
CA LYS A 210 -10.44 1.32 1.28
C LYS A 210 -10.99 0.21 0.40
N ASN A 211 -11.55 -0.81 1.03
CA ASN A 211 -12.18 -1.91 0.31
C ASN A 211 -13.40 -1.40 -0.46
N LEU A 212 -14.23 -0.61 0.20
CA LEU A 212 -15.39 0.03 -0.45
C LEU A 212 -14.98 0.83 -1.68
N ARG A 213 -13.91 1.60 -1.58
CA ARG A 213 -13.38 2.36 -2.70
C ARG A 213 -12.86 1.46 -3.82
N THR A 214 -12.22 0.34 -3.48
CA THR A 214 -11.80 -0.66 -4.48
C THR A 214 -13.01 -1.19 -5.24
N TYR A 215 -14.11 -1.50 -4.55
CA TYR A 215 -15.35 -1.94 -5.20
C TYR A 215 -15.95 -0.86 -6.07
N ILE A 216 -15.98 0.40 -5.62
CA ILE A 216 -16.46 1.53 -6.42
C ILE A 216 -15.59 1.74 -7.66
N SER A 217 -14.27 1.63 -7.53
CA SER A 217 -13.34 1.71 -8.66
C SER A 217 -13.60 0.60 -9.69
N ILE A 218 -13.74 -0.63 -9.21
CA ILE A 218 -14.11 -1.78 -10.03
C ILE A 218 -15.43 -1.52 -10.77
N LEU A 219 -16.46 -1.05 -10.10
CA LEU A 219 -17.74 -0.72 -10.71
C LEU A 219 -17.61 0.40 -11.75
N GLY A 220 -16.77 1.42 -11.48
CA GLY A 220 -16.49 2.50 -12.42
C GLY A 220 -15.81 2.03 -13.69
N GLU A 221 -14.79 1.17 -13.58
CA GLU A 221 -14.08 0.59 -14.72
C GLU A 221 -15.01 -0.26 -15.62
N TYR A 222 -16.03 -0.86 -15.01
CA TYR A 222 -17.00 -1.72 -15.71
C TYR A 222 -18.20 -1.03 -16.27
N SER A 223 -18.42 0.22 -15.93
CA SER A 223 -19.62 0.95 -16.30
C SER A 223 -19.94 0.86 -17.80
N THR A 224 -18.91 0.78 -18.65
CA THR A 224 -19.04 0.64 -20.10
C THR A 224 -19.50 -0.76 -20.55
N TYR A 225 -19.28 -1.79 -19.75
CA TYR A 225 -19.62 -3.17 -20.07
C TYR A 225 -20.87 -3.68 -19.34
N MET A 226 -21.43 -2.85 -18.44
CA MET A 226 -22.62 -3.21 -17.69
C MET A 226 -23.86 -3.26 -18.55
N THR A 227 -24.68 -4.27 -18.30
CA THR A 227 -26.07 -4.30 -18.77
C THR A 227 -26.86 -3.17 -18.10
N GLU A 228 -27.99 -2.76 -18.69
CA GLU A 228 -28.84 -1.72 -18.09
C GLU A 228 -29.33 -2.09 -16.68
N LYS A 229 -29.59 -3.39 -16.45
CA LYS A 229 -29.95 -3.88 -15.11
C LYS A 229 -28.80 -3.69 -14.12
N GLN A 230 -27.56 -4.00 -14.52
CA GLN A 230 -26.38 -3.81 -13.68
C GLN A 230 -26.09 -2.33 -13.42
N LYS A 231 -26.25 -1.48 -14.42
CA LYS A 231 -26.15 -0.01 -14.25
C LYS A 231 -27.14 0.51 -13.22
N LEU A 232 -28.40 0.05 -13.32
CA LEU A 232 -29.44 0.43 -12.37
C LEU A 232 -29.13 -0.06 -10.95
N MET A 233 -28.61 -1.29 -10.80
CA MET A 233 -28.20 -1.81 -9.49
C MET A 233 -27.03 -1.00 -8.91
N THR A 234 -26.04 -0.67 -9.72
CA THR A 234 -24.91 0.17 -9.33
C THR A 234 -25.36 1.56 -8.90
N HIS A 235 -26.25 2.19 -9.69
CA HIS A 235 -26.80 3.51 -9.35
C HIS A 235 -27.57 3.52 -8.02
N ARG A 236 -28.28 2.45 -7.72
CA ARG A 236 -29.00 2.32 -6.44
C ARG A 236 -28.07 2.04 -5.26
N PHE A 237 -26.89 1.54 -5.53
CA PHE A 237 -25.86 1.30 -4.52
C PHE A 237 -25.09 2.58 -4.17
N LEU A 238 -24.72 3.39 -5.18
CA LEU A 238 -24.02 4.67 -5.00
C LEU A 238 -24.94 5.74 -4.41
#